data_ad6aa0c53a20ee3deaeddc26e687e51e
#
_entry.id   ad6aa0c53a20ee3deaeddc26e687e51e
#
_cell.length_a   1.000
_cell.length_b   1.000
_cell.length_c   1.000
_cell.angle_alpha   90.00
_cell.angle_beta   90.00
_cell.angle_gamma   90.00
#
_symmetry.space_group_name_H-M   'P 1'
#
loop_
_entity.id
_entity.type
_entity.pdbx_description
1 polymer ?
#
loop_
_entity_poly.entity_id
_entity_poly.type
_entity_poly.pdbx_seq_one_letter_code
_entity_poly.pdbx_strand_id
1 'polypeptide(L)'
;MGLFLAFSLVACHKEEKAVESVTHTAVKAEHQAQSTATERDQERAQLDRIPLPTKSLYIDIHDAAAWENPFLSVGADTLTLRIILPDANPSPVGQGTLLRPEGARRQELQLRLSDLDKAVVAIPAGAWRYGRVIAVAESPSAAPKDRPMVRRNVEAVIRQLNDLGVVVEEWPGR
;
A
#
# COMPACT_ATOMS: atom_id res chain seq x y z
N MET A 1 -46.08 44.62 -45.79
CA MET A 1 -45.91 43.16 -45.89
C MET A 1 -44.40 42.85 -45.97
N GLY A 2 -43.84 42.15 -45.05
CA GLY A 2 -42.43 41.74 -45.13
C GLY A 2 -41.79 41.57 -43.77
N LEU A 3 -42.28 40.62 -42.98
CA LEU A 3 -41.67 40.16 -41.72
C LEU A 3 -40.68 39.03 -42.10
N PHE A 4 -39.37 39.21 -41.93
CA PHE A 4 -38.42 38.10 -42.05
C PHE A 4 -37.40 38.12 -40.91
N LEU A 5 -37.60 37.26 -39.98
CA LEU A 5 -36.67 36.27 -39.39
C LEU A 5 -35.25 36.77 -39.08
N ALA A 6 -35.05 37.08 -37.81
CA ALA A 6 -33.75 37.05 -37.15
C ALA A 6 -33.84 36.01 -36.00
N PHE A 7 -33.76 34.71 -36.34
CA PHE A 7 -33.60 33.63 -35.38
C PHE A 7 -32.65 32.60 -35.98
N SER A 8 -31.39 32.60 -35.62
CA SER A 8 -30.48 31.48 -35.73
C SER A 8 -28.99 31.87 -35.52
N LEU A 9 -28.58 32.36 -34.37
CA LEU A 9 -27.15 32.52 -34.06
C LEU A 9 -26.77 32.25 -32.58
N VAL A 10 -27.66 31.67 -31.79
CA VAL A 10 -27.37 31.46 -30.37
C VAL A 10 -27.03 29.97 -30.04
N ALA A 11 -27.24 29.03 -30.97
CA ALA A 11 -27.05 27.60 -30.73
C ALA A 11 -25.58 27.16 -30.74
N CYS A 12 -24.70 27.79 -31.55
CA CYS A 12 -23.31 27.32 -31.70
C CYS A 12 -22.38 27.56 -30.48
N HIS A 13 -22.67 28.58 -29.69
CA HIS A 13 -21.78 28.94 -28.55
C HIS A 13 -21.90 27.98 -27.33
N LYS A 14 -22.97 27.22 -27.23
CA LYS A 14 -23.17 26.27 -26.11
C LYS A 14 -22.47 24.95 -26.34
N GLU A 15 -22.37 24.52 -27.56
CA GLU A 15 -21.67 23.26 -27.92
C GLU A 15 -20.15 23.41 -27.86
N GLU A 16 -19.61 24.55 -28.24
CA GLU A 16 -18.17 24.83 -28.20
C GLU A 16 -17.62 24.81 -26.75
N LYS A 17 -18.34 25.44 -25.80
CA LYS A 17 -17.99 25.39 -24.36
C LYS A 17 -18.09 24.00 -23.75
N ALA A 18 -19.03 23.17 -24.21
CA ALA A 18 -19.17 21.79 -23.72
C ALA A 18 -18.00 20.90 -24.18
N VAL A 19 -17.59 21.04 -25.45
CA VAL A 19 -16.43 20.31 -26.00
C VAL A 19 -15.13 20.75 -25.32
N GLU A 20 -14.94 22.02 -25.07
CA GLU A 20 -13.75 22.56 -24.41
C GLU A 20 -13.65 22.09 -22.93
N SER A 21 -14.78 22.00 -22.23
CA SER A 21 -14.81 21.48 -20.86
C SER A 21 -14.50 19.96 -20.78
N VAL A 22 -14.96 19.19 -21.76
CA VAL A 22 -14.68 17.73 -21.83
C VAL A 22 -13.21 17.48 -22.17
N THR A 23 -12.64 18.24 -23.11
CA THR A 23 -11.22 18.11 -23.45
C THR A 23 -10.31 18.49 -22.28
N HIS A 24 -10.61 19.56 -21.56
CA HIS A 24 -9.86 19.96 -20.36
C HIS A 24 -9.94 18.88 -19.25
N THR A 25 -11.11 18.26 -19.07
CA THR A 25 -11.28 17.21 -18.07
C THR A 25 -10.53 15.95 -18.46
N ALA A 26 -10.54 15.58 -19.74
CA ALA A 26 -9.81 14.41 -20.25
C ALA A 26 -8.29 14.60 -20.12
N VAL A 27 -7.75 15.75 -20.51
CA VAL A 27 -6.32 16.07 -20.39
C VAL A 27 -5.88 16.08 -18.93
N LYS A 28 -6.68 16.63 -18.02
CA LYS A 28 -6.39 16.61 -16.59
C LYS A 28 -6.37 15.18 -16.02
N ALA A 29 -7.33 14.35 -16.42
CA ALA A 29 -7.39 12.94 -16.02
C ALA A 29 -6.19 12.15 -16.54
N GLU A 30 -5.77 12.40 -17.78
CA GLU A 30 -4.59 11.77 -18.38
C GLU A 30 -3.29 12.18 -17.67
N HIS A 31 -3.10 13.47 -17.40
CA HIS A 31 -1.96 13.93 -16.59
C HIS A 31 -1.94 13.34 -15.19
N GLN A 32 -3.09 13.22 -14.56
CA GLN A 32 -3.20 12.62 -13.23
C GLN A 32 -2.90 11.12 -13.27
N ALA A 33 -3.34 10.40 -14.29
CA ALA A 33 -3.02 8.99 -14.48
C ALA A 33 -1.51 8.77 -14.73
N GLN A 34 -0.89 9.63 -15.54
CA GLN A 34 0.55 9.58 -15.81
C GLN A 34 1.38 9.88 -14.56
N SER A 35 1.01 10.89 -13.75
CA SER A 35 1.71 11.17 -12.49
C SER A 35 1.61 10.02 -11.50
N THR A 36 0.42 9.43 -11.35
CA THR A 36 0.21 8.27 -10.49
C THR A 36 1.01 7.05 -10.95
N ALA A 37 1.09 6.80 -12.26
CA ALA A 37 1.91 5.72 -12.80
C ALA A 37 3.41 5.95 -12.51
N THR A 38 3.90 7.18 -12.72
CA THR A 38 5.29 7.53 -12.43
C THR A 38 5.64 7.38 -10.95
N GLU A 39 4.75 7.80 -10.05
CA GLU A 39 4.92 7.64 -8.59
C GLU A 39 5.03 6.15 -8.23
N ARG A 40 4.15 5.30 -8.74
CA ARG A 40 4.20 3.85 -8.51
C ARG A 40 5.48 3.20 -9.04
N ASP A 41 5.95 3.60 -10.20
CA ASP A 41 7.21 3.10 -10.76
C ASP A 41 8.40 3.49 -9.87
N GLN A 42 8.41 4.70 -9.31
CA GLN A 42 9.42 5.14 -8.36
C GLN A 42 9.35 4.37 -7.04
N GLU A 43 8.17 4.17 -6.50
CA GLU A 43 7.93 3.37 -5.28
C GLU A 43 8.41 1.93 -5.47
N ARG A 44 8.07 1.32 -6.60
CA ARG A 44 8.53 -0.02 -6.96
C ARG A 44 10.05 -0.08 -7.09
N ALA A 45 10.68 0.88 -7.76
CA ALA A 45 12.13 0.96 -7.92
C ALA A 45 12.87 1.08 -6.57
N GLN A 46 12.26 1.71 -5.56
CA GLN A 46 12.81 1.74 -4.20
C GLN A 46 12.74 0.36 -3.54
N LEU A 47 11.62 -0.34 -3.68
CA LEU A 47 11.44 -1.68 -3.14
C LEU A 47 12.27 -2.75 -3.87
N ASP A 48 12.58 -2.54 -5.15
CA ASP A 48 13.43 -3.45 -5.93
C ASP A 48 14.88 -3.54 -5.40
N ARG A 49 15.29 -2.60 -4.56
CA ARG A 49 16.57 -2.67 -3.84
C ARG A 49 16.58 -3.73 -2.73
N ILE A 50 15.41 -4.16 -2.29
CA ILE A 50 15.24 -5.22 -1.31
C ILE A 50 15.22 -6.55 -2.07
N PRO A 51 16.07 -7.53 -1.71
CA PRO A 51 16.13 -8.79 -2.43
C PRO A 51 14.78 -9.54 -2.40
N LEU A 52 14.55 -10.35 -3.41
CA LEU A 52 13.40 -11.25 -3.42
C LEU A 52 13.44 -12.18 -2.20
N PRO A 53 12.29 -12.61 -1.68
CA PRO A 53 12.25 -13.41 -0.47
C PRO A 53 12.84 -14.81 -0.69
N THR A 54 13.56 -15.28 0.31
CA THR A 54 14.06 -16.65 0.37
C THR A 54 13.11 -17.50 1.21
N LYS A 55 12.24 -18.24 0.55
CA LYS A 55 11.13 -18.98 1.20
C LYS A 55 11.58 -19.93 2.31
N SER A 56 12.75 -20.53 2.19
CA SER A 56 13.31 -21.42 3.23
C SER A 56 13.61 -20.73 4.56
N LEU A 57 13.67 -19.39 4.59
CA LEU A 57 13.92 -18.64 5.82
C LEU A 57 12.64 -18.45 6.66
N TYR A 58 11.46 -18.63 6.10
CA TYR A 58 10.21 -18.33 6.80
C TYR A 58 9.09 -19.34 6.60
N ILE A 59 9.29 -20.39 5.79
CA ILE A 59 8.23 -21.36 5.47
C ILE A 59 7.67 -22.08 6.71
N ASP A 60 8.49 -22.26 7.74
CA ASP A 60 8.10 -22.93 8.98
C ASP A 60 7.61 -21.96 10.06
N ILE A 61 7.56 -20.65 9.74
CA ILE A 61 7.11 -19.63 10.69
C ILE A 61 5.59 -19.44 10.52
N HIS A 62 4.83 -19.96 11.49
CA HIS A 62 3.37 -19.88 11.52
C HIS A 62 2.82 -19.07 12.70
N ASP A 63 3.71 -18.48 13.50
CA ASP A 63 3.34 -17.61 14.61
C ASP A 63 3.70 -16.14 14.29
N ALA A 64 2.69 -15.28 14.41
CA ALA A 64 2.88 -13.86 14.22
C ALA A 64 3.93 -13.26 15.17
N ALA A 65 4.12 -13.81 16.37
CA ALA A 65 5.14 -13.35 17.29
C ALA A 65 6.57 -13.66 16.82
N ALA A 66 6.75 -14.77 16.09
CA ALA A 66 8.03 -15.22 15.54
C ALA A 66 8.32 -14.61 14.15
N TRP A 67 7.36 -13.92 13.54
CA TRP A 67 7.52 -13.31 12.23
C TRP A 67 8.30 -11.99 12.35
N GLU A 68 9.49 -11.94 11.79
CA GLU A 68 10.41 -10.79 11.91
C GLU A 68 10.31 -9.76 10.78
N ASN A 69 9.71 -10.14 9.65
CA ASN A 69 9.43 -9.22 8.53
C ASN A 69 8.19 -8.34 8.84
N PRO A 70 7.90 -7.35 8.00
CA PRO A 70 6.67 -6.57 8.13
C PRO A 70 5.44 -7.48 8.15
N PHE A 71 4.52 -7.19 9.05
CA PHE A 71 3.27 -7.91 9.25
C PHE A 71 2.10 -6.94 9.20
N LEU A 72 1.11 -7.24 8.40
CA LEU A 72 -0.06 -6.39 8.21
C LEU A 72 -1.32 -7.08 8.71
N SER A 73 -1.93 -6.50 9.73
CA SER A 73 -3.23 -6.89 10.25
C SER A 73 -4.32 -6.00 9.64
N VAL A 74 -5.29 -6.61 8.95
CA VAL A 74 -6.29 -5.90 8.15
C VAL A 74 -7.62 -5.86 8.89
N GLY A 75 -8.09 -4.67 9.23
CA GLY A 75 -9.41 -4.39 9.82
C GLY A 75 -10.42 -3.91 8.79
N ALA A 76 -11.61 -3.51 9.28
CA ALA A 76 -12.68 -2.97 8.44
C ALA A 76 -12.32 -1.57 7.91
N ASP A 77 -11.78 -0.70 8.77
CA ASP A 77 -11.51 0.70 8.44
C ASP A 77 -10.01 1.04 8.50
N THR A 78 -9.21 0.24 9.19
CA THR A 78 -7.81 0.50 9.46
C THR A 78 -6.95 -0.73 9.22
N LEU A 79 -5.72 -0.48 8.82
CA LEU A 79 -4.64 -1.45 8.73
C LEU A 79 -3.68 -1.21 9.89
N THR A 80 -3.14 -2.27 10.48
CA THR A 80 -2.06 -2.18 11.46
C THR A 80 -0.81 -2.81 10.88
N LEU A 81 0.18 -1.98 10.55
CA LEU A 81 1.48 -2.41 10.07
C LEU A 81 2.43 -2.54 11.26
N ARG A 82 2.91 -3.75 11.49
CA ARG A 82 3.95 -4.04 12.48
C ARG A 82 5.29 -4.26 11.76
N ILE A 83 6.32 -3.58 12.25
CA ILE A 83 7.70 -3.72 11.79
C ILE A 83 8.63 -3.95 12.97
N ILE A 84 9.73 -4.68 12.74
CA ILE A 84 10.82 -4.82 13.70
C ILE A 84 12.02 -4.09 13.13
N LEU A 85 12.40 -3.00 13.78
CA LEU A 85 13.54 -2.20 13.34
C LEU A 85 14.85 -2.96 13.53
N PRO A 86 15.84 -2.78 12.64
CA PRO A 86 17.18 -3.30 12.86
C PRO A 86 17.79 -2.72 14.12
N ASP A 87 18.67 -3.46 14.77
CA ASP A 87 19.42 -2.91 15.88
C ASP A 87 20.40 -1.85 15.37
N ALA A 88 20.33 -0.65 15.95
CA ALA A 88 21.18 0.47 15.57
C ALA A 88 22.65 0.28 16.01
N ASN A 89 22.93 -0.73 16.86
CA ASN A 89 24.28 -0.96 17.39
C ASN A 89 24.72 -2.43 17.20
N PRO A 90 24.93 -2.89 15.96
CA PRO A 90 25.42 -4.23 15.67
C PRO A 90 26.94 -4.32 15.97
N SER A 91 27.34 -4.17 17.25
CA SER A 91 28.74 -4.37 17.63
C SER A 91 29.02 -5.85 17.80
N PRO A 92 30.01 -6.43 17.09
CA PRO A 92 30.43 -7.81 17.30
C PRO A 92 30.98 -8.04 18.73
N VAL A 93 31.41 -6.99 19.42
CA VAL A 93 31.89 -7.04 20.82
C VAL A 93 30.74 -6.94 21.83
N GLY A 94 29.61 -6.35 21.41
CA GLY A 94 28.41 -6.17 22.25
C GLY A 94 27.33 -7.20 22.02
N GLN A 95 27.56 -8.23 21.22
CA GLN A 95 26.59 -9.29 21.02
C GLN A 95 26.27 -9.95 22.36
N GLY A 96 25.09 -9.68 22.87
CA GLY A 96 24.52 -10.29 24.06
C GLY A 96 24.28 -9.36 25.25
N THR A 97 24.91 -8.20 25.34
CA THR A 97 24.78 -7.33 26.53
C THR A 97 24.17 -5.95 26.26
N LEU A 98 24.20 -5.45 25.01
CA LEU A 98 23.71 -4.11 24.65
C LEU A 98 22.67 -4.12 23.51
N LEU A 99 22.27 -5.30 23.04
CA LEU A 99 21.22 -5.42 22.04
C LEU A 99 19.88 -4.99 22.65
N ARG A 100 19.20 -4.04 22.01
CA ARG A 100 17.83 -3.73 22.41
C ARG A 100 16.95 -4.98 22.22
N PRO A 101 16.17 -5.37 23.23
CA PRO A 101 15.20 -6.45 23.07
C PRO A 101 14.32 -6.22 21.84
N GLU A 102 13.94 -7.29 21.14
CA GLU A 102 13.08 -7.21 19.95
C GLU A 102 11.82 -6.38 20.23
N GLY A 103 11.19 -6.58 21.39
CA GLY A 103 10.03 -5.80 21.81
C GLY A 103 10.25 -4.29 21.83
N ALA A 104 11.48 -3.84 22.14
CA ALA A 104 11.82 -2.39 22.12
C ALA A 104 12.08 -1.86 20.70
N ARG A 105 12.26 -2.74 19.71
CA ARG A 105 12.45 -2.40 18.29
C ARG A 105 11.17 -2.57 17.47
N ARG A 106 10.16 -3.18 18.05
CA ARG A 106 8.85 -3.39 17.43
C ARG A 106 8.09 -2.08 17.39
N GLN A 107 7.60 -1.73 16.21
CA GLN A 107 6.74 -0.59 15.99
C GLN A 107 5.45 -1.04 15.34
N GLU A 108 4.34 -0.42 15.72
CA GLU A 108 3.03 -0.63 15.14
C GLU A 108 2.49 0.71 14.67
N LEU A 109 2.12 0.77 13.39
CA LEU A 109 1.54 1.94 12.77
C LEU A 109 0.12 1.60 12.32
N GLN A 110 -0.82 2.45 12.69
CA GLN A 110 -2.17 2.40 12.13
C GLN A 110 -2.22 3.30 10.90
N LEU A 111 -2.75 2.76 9.80
CA LEU A 111 -2.84 3.44 8.52
C LEU A 111 -4.14 3.12 7.80
N ARG A 112 -4.46 3.94 6.82
CA ARG A 112 -5.56 3.67 5.89
C ARG A 112 -5.05 2.87 4.70
N LEU A 113 -5.95 2.21 4.00
CA LEU A 113 -5.60 1.50 2.77
C LEU A 113 -4.94 2.42 1.72
N SER A 114 -5.37 3.67 1.63
CA SER A 114 -4.79 4.69 0.72
C SER A 114 -3.34 5.03 1.02
N ASP A 115 -2.86 4.79 2.24
CA ASP A 115 -1.53 5.19 2.69
C ASP A 115 -0.56 4.00 2.69
N LEU A 116 -1.03 2.81 2.28
CA LEU A 116 -0.28 1.56 2.34
C LEU A 116 1.02 1.63 1.53
N ASP A 117 0.96 2.10 0.28
CA ASP A 117 2.12 2.16 -0.62
C ASP A 117 3.24 2.98 0.01
N LYS A 118 2.91 4.19 0.46
CA LYS A 118 3.87 5.09 1.11
C LYS A 118 4.45 4.50 2.39
N ALA A 119 3.61 3.83 3.20
CA ALA A 119 4.05 3.19 4.42
C ALA A 119 5.02 2.04 4.15
N VAL A 120 4.74 1.21 3.13
CA VAL A 120 5.58 0.06 2.75
C VAL A 120 6.92 0.52 2.18
N VAL A 121 6.92 1.55 1.34
CA VAL A 121 8.16 2.13 0.78
C VAL A 121 9.03 2.77 1.85
N ALA A 122 8.41 3.32 2.91
CA ALA A 122 9.13 3.92 4.04
C ALA A 122 9.76 2.91 5.00
N ILE A 123 9.49 1.61 4.85
CA ILE A 123 10.06 0.57 5.72
C ILE A 123 11.58 0.48 5.48
N PRO A 124 12.41 0.61 6.54
CA PRO A 124 13.85 0.50 6.42
C PRO A 124 14.28 -0.87 5.85
N ALA A 125 15.29 -0.88 4.99
CA ALA A 125 15.79 -2.11 4.37
C ALA A 125 16.16 -3.20 5.39
N GLY A 126 16.68 -2.83 6.56
CA GLY A 126 17.02 -3.77 7.62
C GLY A 126 15.83 -4.45 8.33
N ALA A 127 14.59 -4.00 8.06
CA ALA A 127 13.38 -4.66 8.56
C ALA A 127 12.88 -5.80 7.65
N TRP A 128 13.53 -6.05 6.51
CA TRP A 128 13.18 -7.06 5.53
C TRP A 128 14.09 -8.30 5.64
N ARG A 129 14.04 -8.95 6.78
CA ARG A 129 14.98 -10.04 7.12
C ARG A 129 14.89 -11.26 6.18
N TYR A 130 13.70 -11.54 5.66
CA TYR A 130 13.47 -12.67 4.75
C TYR A 130 13.45 -12.24 3.27
N GLY A 131 13.80 -10.97 2.98
CA GLY A 131 13.59 -10.34 1.69
C GLY A 131 12.22 -9.68 1.58
N ARG A 132 11.85 -9.27 0.38
CA ARG A 132 10.64 -8.48 0.09
C ARG A 132 9.36 -9.32 0.19
N VAL A 133 8.97 -9.68 1.40
CA VAL A 133 7.74 -10.40 1.73
C VAL A 133 7.06 -9.79 2.95
N ILE A 134 5.75 -9.65 2.88
CA ILE A 134 4.89 -9.18 3.97
C ILE A 134 3.89 -10.28 4.31
N ALA A 135 3.75 -10.60 5.60
CA ALA A 135 2.63 -11.42 6.04
C ALA A 135 1.37 -10.55 6.21
N VAL A 136 0.25 -11.04 5.69
CA VAL A 136 -1.05 -10.36 5.76
C VAL A 136 -2.06 -11.28 6.44
N ALA A 137 -2.76 -10.77 7.45
CA ALA A 137 -3.80 -11.50 8.16
C ALA A 137 -5.02 -10.61 8.41
N GLU A 138 -6.19 -11.24 8.57
CA GLU A 138 -7.37 -10.55 9.09
C GLU A 138 -7.11 -10.12 10.54
N SER A 139 -7.59 -8.93 10.92
CA SER A 139 -7.47 -8.46 12.29
C SER A 139 -8.26 -9.36 13.24
N PRO A 140 -7.64 -9.88 14.31
CA PRO A 140 -8.34 -10.71 15.29
C PRO A 140 -9.42 -9.92 16.07
N SER A 141 -9.35 -8.60 16.06
CA SER A 141 -10.32 -7.71 16.70
C SER A 141 -11.53 -7.36 15.82
N ALA A 142 -11.56 -7.85 14.57
CA ALA A 142 -12.66 -7.57 13.66
C ALA A 142 -13.95 -8.21 14.15
N ALA A 143 -15.02 -7.40 14.28
CA ALA A 143 -16.32 -7.92 14.68
C ALA A 143 -16.89 -8.86 13.61
N PRO A 144 -17.66 -9.91 13.98
CA PRO A 144 -18.20 -10.86 13.02
C PRO A 144 -19.00 -10.24 11.87
N LYS A 145 -19.72 -9.15 12.14
CA LYS A 145 -20.49 -8.39 11.14
C LYS A 145 -19.58 -7.73 10.07
N ASP A 146 -18.36 -7.41 10.43
CA ASP A 146 -17.41 -6.67 9.57
C ASP A 146 -16.53 -7.60 8.73
N ARG A 147 -16.56 -8.91 8.97
CA ARG A 147 -15.75 -9.91 8.24
C ARG A 147 -15.83 -9.81 6.72
N PRO A 148 -17.01 -9.59 6.08
CA PRO A 148 -17.06 -9.44 4.62
C PRO A 148 -16.32 -8.20 4.11
N MET A 149 -16.28 -7.13 4.92
CA MET A 149 -15.50 -5.92 4.62
C MET A 149 -14.00 -6.20 4.77
N VAL A 150 -13.62 -6.80 5.90
CA VAL A 150 -12.23 -7.18 6.17
C VAL A 150 -11.67 -8.05 5.06
N ARG A 151 -12.42 -9.08 4.61
CA ARG A 151 -11.99 -9.95 3.51
C ARG A 151 -11.75 -9.18 2.21
N ARG A 152 -12.64 -8.27 1.84
CA ARG A 152 -12.44 -7.40 0.68
C ARG A 152 -11.22 -6.50 0.82
N ASN A 153 -10.98 -5.99 2.02
CA ASN A 153 -9.79 -5.18 2.30
C ASN A 153 -8.50 -6.02 2.19
N VAL A 154 -8.50 -7.26 2.69
CA VAL A 154 -7.37 -8.20 2.52
C VAL A 154 -7.06 -8.40 1.03
N GLU A 155 -8.07 -8.67 0.21
CA GLU A 155 -7.90 -8.83 -1.23
C GLU A 155 -7.37 -7.55 -1.91
N ALA A 156 -7.82 -6.38 -1.48
CA ALA A 156 -7.33 -5.10 -1.98
C ALA A 156 -5.87 -4.86 -1.58
N VAL A 157 -5.51 -5.14 -0.33
CA VAL A 157 -4.14 -5.08 0.20
C VAL A 157 -3.20 -6.00 -0.58
N ILE A 158 -3.60 -7.25 -0.80
CA ILE A 158 -2.80 -8.24 -1.54
C ILE A 158 -2.52 -7.73 -2.96
N ARG A 159 -3.54 -7.23 -3.66
CA ARG A 159 -3.36 -6.66 -5.00
C ARG A 159 -2.39 -5.48 -4.98
N GLN A 160 -2.58 -4.54 -4.07
CA GLN A 160 -1.75 -3.34 -3.97
C GLN A 160 -0.28 -3.67 -3.66
N LEU A 161 -0.03 -4.61 -2.75
CA LEU A 161 1.33 -5.08 -2.44
C LEU A 161 1.98 -5.81 -3.64
N ASN A 162 1.21 -6.64 -4.35
CA ASN A 162 1.70 -7.33 -5.55
C ASN A 162 2.03 -6.34 -6.68
N ASP A 163 1.24 -5.28 -6.85
CA ASP A 163 1.50 -4.21 -7.83
C ASP A 163 2.81 -3.47 -7.52
N LEU A 164 3.17 -3.34 -6.24
CA LEU A 164 4.48 -2.84 -5.78
C LEU A 164 5.61 -3.86 -5.92
N GLY A 165 5.29 -5.09 -6.32
CA GLY A 165 6.27 -6.19 -6.42
C GLY A 165 6.66 -6.81 -5.09
N VAL A 166 5.87 -6.61 -4.04
CA VAL A 166 6.06 -7.25 -2.73
C VAL A 166 5.35 -8.60 -2.72
N VAL A 167 6.05 -9.65 -2.30
CA VAL A 167 5.45 -10.96 -2.12
C VAL A 167 4.56 -10.95 -0.87
N VAL A 168 3.39 -11.56 -0.97
CA VAL A 168 2.46 -11.64 0.15
C VAL A 168 2.38 -13.08 0.66
N GLU A 169 2.56 -13.25 1.96
CA GLU A 169 2.24 -14.48 2.67
C GLU A 169 0.92 -14.28 3.40
N GLU A 170 -0.16 -14.85 2.86
CA GLU A 170 -1.49 -14.73 3.47
C GLU A 170 -1.62 -15.73 4.62
N TRP A 171 -1.93 -15.22 5.81
CA TRP A 171 -2.18 -16.04 6.98
C TRP A 171 -3.67 -16.18 7.23
N PRO A 172 -4.13 -17.42 7.57
CA PRO A 172 -5.53 -17.64 7.85
C PRO A 172 -5.99 -16.78 9.02
N GLY A 173 -7.14 -16.15 8.88
CA GLY A 173 -7.82 -15.46 9.98
C GLY A 173 -8.12 -16.47 11.12
N ARG A 174 -7.76 -16.10 12.35
CA ARG A 174 -8.05 -16.89 13.54
C ARG A 174 -9.46 -16.65 14.05
#